data_15f22f6f773da0d1224263a30cab00a2
#
_entry.id   15f22f6f773da0d1224263a30cab00a2
#
_cell.length_a   1.000
_cell.length_b   1.000
_cell.length_c   1.000
_cell.angle_alpha   90.00
_cell.angle_beta   90.00
_cell.angle_gamma   90.00
#
_symmetry.space_group_name_H-M   'P 1'
#
loop_
_entity.id
_entity.type
_entity.pdbx_description
1 polymer ?
#
loop_
_entity_poly.entity_id
_entity_poly.type
_entity_poly.pdbx_seq_one_letter_code
_entity_poly.pdbx_strand_id
1 'polypeptide(L)'
;MKRTRISVLLVIALLLQLYAPLTAGAVDFTPNPQTEYAKRFIAACDGQTWFINEIERLLNVQQRTLDTITGAEDLVEIKSIGLKGQNITGHIPAAIGELSELRYLFLSDNHLSGDIPSALYTLPKLQNVDLGGNDYAGAIPSEFGTMPALKTLVLKDNQYT
;
A
#
# COMPACT_ATOMS: atom_id res chain seq x y z
N MET A 1 -31.31 -17.15 17.26
CA MET A 1 -30.22 -16.79 16.31
C MET A 1 -30.82 -15.97 15.17
N LYS A 2 -30.63 -14.64 15.16
CA LYS A 2 -31.09 -13.77 14.08
C LYS A 2 -30.09 -13.85 12.94
N ARG A 3 -30.46 -14.48 11.83
CA ARG A 3 -29.69 -14.45 10.58
C ARG A 3 -29.78 -13.04 10.00
N THR A 4 -28.70 -12.27 10.08
CA THR A 4 -28.57 -10.99 9.41
C THR A 4 -28.59 -11.27 7.90
N ARG A 5 -29.68 -10.92 7.21
CA ARG A 5 -29.73 -10.96 5.76
C ARG A 5 -28.89 -9.80 5.24
N ILE A 6 -27.68 -10.11 4.79
CA ILE A 6 -26.85 -9.14 4.04
C ILE A 6 -27.62 -8.86 2.75
N SER A 7 -27.99 -7.61 2.55
CA SER A 7 -28.72 -7.19 1.35
C SER A 7 -27.85 -7.45 0.11
N VAL A 8 -28.44 -8.06 -0.94
CA VAL A 8 -27.80 -8.27 -2.23
C VAL A 8 -27.25 -6.96 -2.81
N LEU A 9 -27.90 -5.84 -2.50
CA LEU A 9 -27.44 -4.49 -2.86
C LEU A 9 -26.10 -4.12 -2.17
N LEU A 10 -25.86 -4.56 -0.94
CA LEU A 10 -24.60 -4.33 -0.22
C LEU A 10 -23.46 -5.14 -0.84
N VAL A 11 -23.72 -6.37 -1.25
CA VAL A 11 -22.76 -7.24 -1.93
C VAL A 11 -22.43 -6.70 -3.33
N ILE A 12 -23.41 -6.19 -4.07
CA ILE A 12 -23.20 -5.58 -5.39
C ILE A 12 -22.42 -4.25 -5.24
N ALA A 13 -22.69 -3.43 -4.23
CA ALA A 13 -21.94 -2.22 -3.97
C ALA A 13 -20.46 -2.52 -3.60
N LEU A 14 -20.23 -3.57 -2.81
CA LEU A 14 -18.88 -4.05 -2.49
C LEU A 14 -18.15 -4.61 -3.74
N LEU A 15 -18.85 -5.34 -4.62
CA LEU A 15 -18.27 -5.86 -5.86
C LEU A 15 -17.96 -4.74 -6.87
N LEU A 16 -18.78 -3.70 -6.94
CA LEU A 16 -18.53 -2.54 -7.80
C LEU A 16 -17.31 -1.72 -7.31
N GLN A 17 -17.04 -1.66 -6.02
CA GLN A 17 -15.83 -1.04 -5.47
C GLN A 17 -14.56 -1.84 -5.78
N LEU A 18 -14.65 -3.17 -5.92
CA LEU A 18 -13.54 -4.05 -6.27
C LEU A 18 -13.06 -3.90 -7.73
N TYR A 19 -13.90 -3.38 -8.64
CA TYR A 19 -13.62 -3.26 -10.07
C TYR A 19 -13.60 -1.81 -10.59
N ALA A 20 -13.87 -0.81 -9.75
CA ALA A 20 -13.74 0.57 -10.17
C ALA A 20 -12.24 0.89 -10.31
N PRO A 21 -11.77 1.38 -11.47
CA PRO A 21 -10.44 1.95 -11.55
C PRO A 21 -10.37 3.11 -10.54
N LEU A 22 -9.23 3.26 -9.87
CA LEU A 22 -8.91 4.42 -9.03
C LEU A 22 -8.82 5.68 -9.93
N THR A 23 -9.95 6.07 -10.53
CA THR A 23 -10.06 7.34 -11.23
C THR A 23 -10.14 8.46 -10.20
N ALA A 24 -9.54 9.60 -10.49
CA ALA A 24 -9.49 10.80 -9.68
C ALA A 24 -10.89 11.28 -9.25
N GLY A 25 -11.38 10.74 -8.19
CA GLY A 25 -12.70 10.83 -7.57
C GLY A 25 -12.75 9.85 -6.41
N ALA A 26 -11.58 9.55 -5.82
CA ALA A 26 -11.43 8.67 -4.68
C ALA A 26 -12.51 9.00 -3.65
N VAL A 27 -13.24 7.97 -3.24
CA VAL A 27 -14.02 8.03 -2.01
C VAL A 27 -13.06 8.54 -0.94
N ASP A 28 -13.32 9.74 -0.45
CA ASP A 28 -12.50 10.36 0.58
C ASP A 28 -12.67 9.49 1.85
N PHE A 29 -11.81 8.47 1.96
CA PHE A 29 -11.75 7.66 3.15
C PHE A 29 -11.12 8.51 4.25
N THR A 30 -11.96 9.04 5.13
CA THR A 30 -11.51 9.69 6.35
C THR A 30 -11.43 8.62 7.44
N PRO A 31 -10.23 8.10 7.76
CA PRO A 31 -10.08 7.11 8.81
C PRO A 31 -10.59 7.67 10.14
N ASN A 32 -11.38 6.89 10.86
CA ASN A 32 -11.76 7.16 12.24
C ASN A 32 -11.16 6.08 13.16
N PRO A 33 -9.83 6.09 13.37
CA PRO A 33 -9.14 5.00 14.02
C PRO A 33 -9.57 4.84 15.48
N GLN A 34 -9.95 3.62 15.85
CA GLN A 34 -10.41 3.29 17.19
C GLN A 34 -9.26 2.84 18.10
N THR A 35 -8.16 2.35 17.54
CA THR A 35 -7.01 1.86 18.29
C THR A 35 -5.82 2.80 18.22
N GLU A 36 -4.95 2.78 19.20
CA GLU A 36 -3.71 3.56 19.19
C GLU A 36 -2.74 3.08 18.08
N TYR A 37 -2.76 1.79 17.75
CA TYR A 37 -1.98 1.27 16.64
C TYR A 37 -2.49 1.83 15.29
N ALA A 38 -3.80 1.78 15.05
CA ALA A 38 -4.40 2.34 13.84
C ALA A 38 -4.08 3.83 13.66
N LYS A 39 -4.15 4.61 14.74
CA LYS A 39 -3.77 6.04 14.74
C LYS A 39 -2.31 6.25 14.32
N ARG A 40 -1.40 5.47 14.91
CA ARG A 40 0.04 5.53 14.59
C ARG A 40 0.33 5.11 13.15
N PHE A 41 -0.31 4.04 12.68
CA PHE A 41 -0.18 3.55 11.31
C PHE A 41 -0.62 4.62 10.30
N ILE A 42 -1.82 5.20 10.49
CA ILE A 42 -2.35 6.26 9.62
C ILE A 42 -1.45 7.50 9.63
N ALA A 43 -0.93 7.88 10.80
CA ALA A 43 0.03 8.99 10.89
C ALA A 43 1.33 8.69 10.11
N ALA A 44 1.82 7.46 10.14
CA ALA A 44 3.00 7.02 9.39
C ALA A 44 2.75 6.91 7.87
N CYS A 45 1.49 6.97 7.43
CA CYS A 45 1.13 7.06 6.01
C CYS A 45 1.37 8.47 5.43
N ASP A 46 1.66 9.47 6.27
CA ASP A 46 2.02 10.83 5.87
C ASP A 46 1.08 11.44 4.81
N GLY A 47 -0.22 11.26 5.01
CA GLY A 47 -1.25 11.76 4.09
C GLY A 47 -1.29 11.07 2.71
N GLN A 48 -0.55 9.98 2.50
CA GLN A 48 -0.57 9.23 1.24
C GLN A 48 -1.88 8.43 1.12
N THR A 49 -2.93 9.08 0.63
CA THR A 49 -4.29 8.50 0.54
C THR A 49 -4.34 7.25 -0.32
N TRP A 50 -3.52 7.17 -1.39
CA TRP A 50 -3.41 5.98 -2.23
C TRP A 50 -3.01 4.74 -1.42
N PHE A 51 -2.04 4.91 -0.48
CA PHE A 51 -1.57 3.82 0.36
C PHE A 51 -2.62 3.41 1.39
N ILE A 52 -3.24 4.39 2.07
CA ILE A 52 -4.34 4.16 3.02
C ILE A 52 -5.47 3.38 2.36
N ASN A 53 -5.92 3.83 1.18
CA ASN A 53 -7.00 3.19 0.43
C ASN A 53 -6.64 1.75 0.02
N GLU A 54 -5.40 1.50 -0.39
CA GLU A 54 -4.98 0.15 -0.77
C GLU A 54 -4.92 -0.79 0.44
N ILE A 55 -4.39 -0.33 1.57
CA ILE A 55 -4.38 -1.13 2.81
C ILE A 55 -5.81 -1.42 3.25
N GLU A 56 -6.71 -0.43 3.26
CA GLU A 56 -8.12 -0.64 3.59
C GLU A 56 -8.78 -1.65 2.64
N ARG A 57 -8.52 -1.54 1.33
CA ARG A 57 -9.02 -2.49 0.34
C ARG A 57 -8.55 -3.92 0.64
N LEU A 58 -7.27 -4.10 0.97
CA LEU A 58 -6.68 -5.41 1.27
C LEU A 58 -7.19 -5.99 2.59
N LEU A 59 -7.42 -5.16 3.59
CA LEU A 59 -8.02 -5.58 4.87
C LEU A 59 -9.48 -5.98 4.71
N ASN A 60 -10.24 -5.25 3.89
CA ASN A 60 -11.66 -5.55 3.65
C ASN A 60 -11.87 -6.93 3.02
N VAL A 61 -10.94 -7.41 2.19
CA VAL A 61 -10.97 -8.79 1.68
C VAL A 61 -10.95 -9.81 2.81
N GLN A 62 -10.33 -9.46 3.95
CA GLN A 62 -10.24 -10.29 5.16
C GLN A 62 -11.34 -9.99 6.18
N GLN A 63 -12.34 -9.17 5.82
CA GLN A 63 -13.40 -8.69 6.71
C GLN A 63 -12.87 -7.88 7.91
N ARG A 64 -11.76 -7.18 7.73
CA ARG A 64 -11.15 -6.25 8.68
C ARG A 64 -11.21 -4.82 8.14
N THR A 65 -11.00 -3.86 9.00
CA THR A 65 -10.91 -2.44 8.64
C THR A 65 -9.68 -1.81 9.27
N LEU A 66 -9.14 -0.79 8.62
CA LEU A 66 -7.97 -0.07 9.11
C LEU A 66 -8.21 0.55 10.51
N ASP A 67 -9.45 0.96 10.78
CA ASP A 67 -9.81 1.58 12.06
C ASP A 67 -9.69 0.62 13.27
N THR A 68 -9.71 -0.68 13.01
CA THR A 68 -9.79 -1.72 14.06
C THR A 68 -8.51 -2.51 14.24
N ILE A 69 -7.48 -2.27 13.43
CA ILE A 69 -6.19 -2.97 13.59
C ILE A 69 -5.55 -2.63 14.95
N THR A 70 -4.96 -3.63 15.57
CA THR A 70 -4.36 -3.54 16.91
C THR A 70 -2.85 -3.69 16.93
N GLY A 71 -2.28 -4.26 15.87
CA GLY A 71 -0.85 -4.48 15.72
C GLY A 71 -0.47 -4.90 14.31
N ALA A 72 0.83 -5.04 14.07
CA ALA A 72 1.36 -5.49 12.77
C ALA A 72 0.88 -6.90 12.40
N GLU A 73 0.48 -7.71 13.37
CA GLU A 73 -0.11 -9.04 13.16
C GLU A 73 -1.41 -9.01 12.37
N ASP A 74 -2.10 -7.88 12.37
CA ASP A 74 -3.31 -7.69 11.55
C ASP A 74 -3.01 -7.47 10.07
N LEU A 75 -1.76 -7.14 9.74
CA LEU A 75 -1.28 -6.83 8.39
C LEU A 75 -0.53 -8.02 7.73
N VAL A 76 -0.35 -9.15 8.43
CA VAL A 76 0.48 -10.28 7.95
C VAL A 76 -0.04 -10.97 6.68
N GLU A 77 -1.31 -10.80 6.34
CA GLU A 77 -1.85 -11.35 5.11
C GLU A 77 -1.58 -10.47 3.88
N ILE A 78 -1.07 -9.24 4.08
CA ILE A 78 -0.70 -8.34 2.98
C ILE A 78 0.66 -8.76 2.43
N LYS A 79 0.64 -9.57 1.38
CA LYS A 79 1.84 -10.13 0.73
C LYS A 79 2.18 -9.46 -0.59
N SER A 80 1.25 -8.71 -1.16
CA SER A 80 1.42 -8.03 -2.44
C SER A 80 0.65 -6.70 -2.49
N ILE A 81 1.29 -5.68 -3.01
CA ILE A 81 0.67 -4.42 -3.43
C ILE A 81 0.91 -4.29 -4.94
N GLY A 82 -0.16 -4.15 -5.71
CA GLY A 82 -0.10 -4.06 -7.16
C GLY A 82 -0.98 -2.92 -7.69
N LEU A 83 -0.37 -1.76 -7.93
CA LEU A 83 -1.04 -0.53 -8.36
C LEU A 83 -0.36 0.07 -9.59
N LYS A 84 0.00 -0.77 -10.55
CA LYS A 84 0.62 -0.33 -11.80
C LYS A 84 -0.33 0.57 -12.61
N GLY A 85 0.17 1.73 -13.10
CA GLY A 85 -0.55 2.59 -14.04
C GLY A 85 -1.82 3.24 -13.48
N GLN A 86 -1.84 3.57 -12.19
CA GLN A 86 -3.01 4.13 -11.49
C GLN A 86 -2.96 5.66 -11.34
N ASN A 87 -2.01 6.34 -12.03
CA ASN A 87 -1.79 7.79 -11.91
C ASN A 87 -1.55 8.25 -10.45
N ILE A 88 -0.91 7.42 -9.66
CA ILE A 88 -0.60 7.72 -8.26
C ILE A 88 0.48 8.78 -8.19
N THR A 89 0.28 9.80 -7.35
CA THR A 89 1.22 10.86 -7.03
C THR A 89 1.70 10.77 -5.58
N GLY A 90 2.74 11.52 -5.23
CA GLY A 90 3.30 11.55 -3.88
C GLY A 90 4.48 10.60 -3.71
N HIS A 91 4.58 9.93 -2.58
CA HIS A 91 5.72 9.07 -2.24
C HIS A 91 5.28 7.77 -1.57
N ILE A 92 6.20 6.82 -1.42
CA ILE A 92 5.99 5.62 -0.60
C ILE A 92 6.10 6.03 0.87
N PRO A 93 5.06 5.81 1.71
CA PRO A 93 5.11 6.23 3.11
C PRO A 93 5.92 5.26 3.98
N ALA A 94 6.42 5.76 5.14
CA ALA A 94 7.16 4.94 6.10
C ALA A 94 6.34 3.78 6.67
N ALA A 95 5.00 3.90 6.69
CA ALA A 95 4.07 2.84 7.10
C ALA A 95 4.23 1.54 6.29
N ILE A 96 4.87 1.57 5.11
CA ILE A 96 5.19 0.37 4.34
C ILE A 96 5.99 -0.65 5.17
N GLY A 97 6.81 -0.18 6.10
CA GLY A 97 7.62 -1.01 6.98
C GLY A 97 6.84 -1.92 7.93
N GLU A 98 5.57 -1.62 8.18
CA GLU A 98 4.69 -2.45 9.01
C GLU A 98 4.22 -3.72 8.28
N LEU A 99 4.43 -3.80 6.95
CA LEU A 99 4.00 -4.93 6.13
C LEU A 99 5.07 -6.03 6.09
N SER A 100 5.37 -6.66 7.23
CA SER A 100 6.47 -7.61 7.40
C SER A 100 6.40 -8.85 6.48
N GLU A 101 5.21 -9.19 5.98
CA GLU A 101 5.00 -10.31 5.06
C GLU A 101 4.97 -9.90 3.58
N LEU A 102 5.14 -8.59 3.28
CA LEU A 102 5.15 -8.09 1.91
C LEU A 102 6.28 -8.73 1.09
N ARG A 103 5.93 -9.30 -0.07
CA ARG A 103 6.84 -9.97 -1.00
C ARG A 103 6.92 -9.29 -2.35
N TYR A 104 5.85 -8.63 -2.76
CA TYR A 104 5.70 -8.05 -4.08
C TYR A 104 5.18 -6.62 -3.98
N LEU A 105 5.94 -5.69 -4.54
CA LEU A 105 5.58 -4.28 -4.62
C LEU A 105 5.68 -3.81 -6.06
N PHE A 106 4.52 -3.64 -6.73
CA PHE A 106 4.42 -3.24 -8.13
C PHE A 106 3.71 -1.89 -8.21
N LEU A 107 4.49 -0.82 -8.35
CA LEU A 107 4.03 0.57 -8.42
C LEU A 107 4.47 1.25 -9.72
N SER A 108 4.82 0.46 -10.75
CA SER A 108 5.31 1.00 -12.02
C SER A 108 4.27 1.82 -12.78
N ASP A 109 4.75 2.70 -13.66
CA ASP A 109 3.94 3.56 -14.53
C ASP A 109 2.98 4.48 -13.74
N ASN A 110 3.52 5.18 -12.74
CA ASN A 110 2.82 6.18 -11.92
C ASN A 110 3.60 7.51 -11.90
N HIS A 111 3.29 8.40 -10.97
CA HIS A 111 3.95 9.69 -10.75
C HIS A 111 4.50 9.79 -9.32
N LEU A 112 5.02 8.68 -8.81
CA LEU A 112 5.65 8.66 -7.49
C LEU A 112 7.02 9.35 -7.55
N SER A 113 7.35 10.10 -6.52
CA SER A 113 8.59 10.87 -6.42
C SER A 113 9.09 10.96 -4.98
N GLY A 114 10.14 11.75 -4.75
CA GLY A 114 10.73 11.92 -3.41
C GLY A 114 11.59 10.74 -2.98
N ASP A 115 11.89 10.68 -1.69
CA ASP A 115 12.78 9.67 -1.14
C ASP A 115 12.05 8.34 -0.90
N ILE A 116 12.75 7.24 -1.15
CA ILE A 116 12.26 5.92 -0.76
C ILE A 116 12.51 5.74 0.74
N PRO A 117 11.48 5.45 1.55
CA PRO A 117 11.62 5.39 2.99
C PRO A 117 12.55 4.26 3.44
N SER A 118 13.41 4.53 4.44
CA SER A 118 14.33 3.52 4.99
C SER A 118 13.64 2.26 5.47
N ALA A 119 12.37 2.37 5.90
CA ALA A 119 11.54 1.26 6.30
C ALA A 119 11.32 0.21 5.19
N LEU A 120 11.35 0.61 3.90
CA LEU A 120 11.23 -0.32 2.78
C LEU A 120 12.42 -1.29 2.74
N TYR A 121 13.64 -0.80 2.99
CA TYR A 121 14.85 -1.61 2.89
C TYR A 121 14.97 -2.65 4.01
N THR A 122 14.24 -2.46 5.11
CA THR A 122 14.25 -3.36 6.26
C THR A 122 13.21 -4.49 6.15
N LEU A 123 12.37 -4.50 5.11
CA LEU A 123 11.35 -5.52 4.91
C LEU A 123 11.99 -6.91 4.69
N PRO A 124 11.74 -7.88 5.59
CA PRO A 124 12.50 -9.13 5.61
C PRO A 124 12.16 -10.10 4.48
N LYS A 125 10.99 -9.91 3.84
CA LYS A 125 10.47 -10.86 2.83
C LYS A 125 10.24 -10.23 1.46
N LEU A 126 10.57 -8.95 1.27
CA LEU A 126 10.34 -8.25 0.01
C LEU A 126 11.30 -8.76 -1.08
N GLN A 127 10.73 -9.42 -2.09
CA GLN A 127 11.48 -10.10 -3.15
C GLN A 127 11.48 -9.33 -4.47
N ASN A 128 10.37 -8.72 -4.82
CA ASN A 128 10.23 -8.04 -6.10
C ASN A 128 9.74 -6.62 -5.89
N VAL A 129 10.49 -5.66 -6.40
CA VAL A 129 10.17 -4.24 -6.37
C VAL A 129 10.19 -3.72 -7.79
N ASP A 130 9.07 -3.20 -8.26
CA ASP A 130 8.94 -2.53 -9.55
C ASP A 130 8.44 -1.10 -9.34
N LEU A 131 9.35 -0.15 -9.50
CA LEU A 131 9.15 1.29 -9.43
C LEU A 131 9.42 1.97 -10.78
N GLY A 132 9.51 1.20 -11.87
CA GLY A 132 9.79 1.73 -13.20
C GLY A 132 8.72 2.71 -13.70
N GLY A 133 9.08 3.68 -14.54
CA GLY A 133 8.12 4.63 -15.08
C GLY A 133 7.49 5.54 -14.01
N ASN A 134 8.31 6.08 -13.12
CA ASN A 134 7.91 7.04 -12.08
C ASN A 134 8.80 8.30 -12.16
N ASP A 135 8.65 9.20 -11.20
CA ASP A 135 9.37 10.48 -11.16
C ASP A 135 10.49 10.51 -10.09
N TYR A 136 11.02 9.35 -9.72
CA TYR A 136 12.14 9.26 -8.78
C TYR A 136 13.41 9.84 -9.40
N ALA A 137 14.17 10.64 -8.61
CA ALA A 137 15.37 11.34 -9.07
C ALA A 137 16.56 11.17 -8.11
N GLY A 138 17.74 11.64 -8.53
CA GLY A 138 18.96 11.58 -7.73
C GLY A 138 19.68 10.24 -7.84
N ALA A 139 20.52 9.91 -6.87
CA ALA A 139 21.26 8.65 -6.85
C ALA A 139 20.37 7.47 -6.52
N ILE A 140 20.63 6.32 -7.15
CA ILE A 140 19.97 5.07 -6.74
C ILE A 140 20.41 4.71 -5.32
N PRO A 141 19.47 4.52 -4.37
CA PRO A 141 19.80 4.14 -3.00
C PRO A 141 20.61 2.84 -2.92
N SER A 142 21.79 2.91 -2.29
CA SER A 142 22.68 1.74 -2.11
C SER A 142 22.04 0.66 -1.23
N GLU A 143 21.07 1.03 -0.40
CA GLU A 143 20.33 0.20 0.53
C GLU A 143 19.58 -0.93 -0.15
N PHE A 144 19.19 -0.77 -1.41
CA PHE A 144 18.63 -1.88 -2.20
C PHE A 144 19.59 -3.08 -2.27
N GLY A 145 20.91 -2.82 -2.30
CA GLY A 145 21.93 -3.87 -2.32
C GLY A 145 22.06 -4.65 -1.01
N THR A 146 21.49 -4.14 0.07
CA THR A 146 21.54 -4.77 1.40
C THR A 146 20.24 -5.49 1.80
N MET A 147 19.22 -5.42 0.97
CA MET A 147 17.92 -6.05 1.27
C MET A 147 18.02 -7.58 1.28
N PRO A 148 17.61 -8.24 2.38
CA PRO A 148 17.94 -9.67 2.61
C PRO A 148 17.23 -10.64 1.66
N ALA A 149 16.06 -10.26 1.14
CA ALA A 149 15.23 -11.15 0.32
C ALA A 149 15.06 -10.67 -1.12
N LEU A 150 15.60 -9.51 -1.49
CA LEU A 150 15.39 -8.89 -2.81
C LEU A 150 15.98 -9.73 -3.93
N LYS A 151 15.17 -10.02 -4.94
CA LYS A 151 15.53 -10.80 -6.13
C LYS A 151 15.44 -9.98 -7.41
N THR A 152 14.44 -9.12 -7.48
CA THR A 152 14.16 -8.31 -8.66
C THR A 152 13.92 -6.87 -8.26
N LEU A 153 14.63 -5.94 -8.88
CA LEU A 153 14.47 -4.51 -8.74
C LEU A 153 14.37 -3.89 -10.13
N VAL A 154 13.28 -3.19 -10.39
CA VAL A 154 13.05 -2.44 -11.63
C VAL A 154 12.92 -0.97 -11.29
N LEU A 155 13.87 -0.16 -11.80
CA LEU A 155 13.97 1.29 -11.60
C LEU A 155 14.02 2.08 -12.90
N LYS A 156 13.89 1.40 -14.06
CA LYS A 156 13.97 2.01 -15.37
C LYS A 156 12.92 3.11 -15.57
N ASP A 157 13.15 4.00 -16.53
CA ASP A 157 12.22 5.07 -16.88
C ASP A 157 11.88 5.96 -15.66
N ASN A 158 12.91 6.32 -14.90
CA ASN A 158 12.94 7.32 -13.82
C ASN A 158 14.02 8.36 -14.12
N GLN A 159 14.24 9.28 -13.20
CA GLN A 159 15.21 10.38 -13.34
C GLN A 159 16.46 10.15 -12.46
N TYR A 160 16.83 8.90 -12.19
CA TYR A 160 18.05 8.57 -11.47
C TYR A 160 19.31 8.94 -12.24
N THR A 161 20.37 9.35 -11.52
CA THR A 161 21.67 9.79 -12.07
C THR A 161 22.82 8.98 -11.51
#